data_6d0dba186a0f97a80e2f9c270ad2f584
#
_entry.id   6d0dba186a0f97a80e2f9c270ad2f584
#
_cell.length_a   1.000
_cell.length_b   1.000
_cell.length_c   1.000
_cell.angle_alpha   90.00
_cell.angle_beta   90.00
_cell.angle_gamma   90.00
#
_symmetry.space_group_name_H-M   'P 1'
#
loop_
_entity.id
_entity.type
_entity.pdbx_description
1 polymer ?
#
loop_
_entity_poly.entity_id
_entity_poly.type
_entity_poly.pdbx_seq_one_letter_code
_entity_poly.pdbx_strand_id
1 'polypeptide(L)'
;MPKTPARSRRASPRRRPAVAASRAAGKAAAIDTSRLLALDDRLYGYLLDETVREPQLMARLRAETRRMPNASMQISPEQAQLMGLLVKLIEARRALEIGTFTGYSALAVALALPADGRLVCCDVSEQWTEIARRYWREAGLADRIDLRLAPAADTLAKLIAAGATRGFDFAFIDADKENYDLYYEQCLKLVRPGGLIAIDNALWHGAVADPACNDADTAAIRALNRKIRDDARVDMVLMPIGDGLLLARPRDPAAVAS
;
A
#
# COMPACT_ATOMS: atom_id res chain seq x y z
N MET A 1 -79.39 -32.69 -28.19
CA MET A 1 -78.85 -31.52 -28.88
C MET A 1 -77.55 -31.11 -28.17
N PRO A 2 -76.38 -31.26 -28.78
CA PRO A 2 -75.13 -30.93 -28.14
C PRO A 2 -74.77 -29.46 -28.34
N LYS A 3 -74.26 -28.77 -27.31
CA LYS A 3 -73.77 -27.41 -27.30
C LYS A 3 -72.38 -27.33 -27.89
N THR A 4 -72.13 -26.46 -28.83
CA THR A 4 -70.90 -26.14 -29.52
C THR A 4 -69.96 -25.42 -28.60
N PRO A 5 -68.65 -25.74 -28.55
CA PRO A 5 -67.69 -25.00 -27.74
C PRO A 5 -67.15 -23.76 -28.49
N ALA A 6 -67.00 -22.67 -27.76
CA ALA A 6 -66.50 -21.38 -28.20
C ALA A 6 -64.98 -21.43 -28.54
N ARG A 7 -64.62 -20.87 -29.68
CA ARG A 7 -63.21 -20.69 -30.14
C ARG A 7 -62.51 -19.65 -29.27
N SER A 8 -61.42 -20.05 -28.60
CA SER A 8 -60.48 -19.13 -27.94
C SER A 8 -59.64 -18.39 -28.98
N ARG A 9 -59.69 -17.07 -28.94
CA ARG A 9 -58.84 -16.18 -29.75
C ARG A 9 -57.41 -16.22 -29.15
N ARG A 10 -56.46 -16.71 -29.92
CA ARG A 10 -55.02 -16.59 -29.61
C ARG A 10 -54.61 -15.12 -29.75
N ALA A 11 -54.08 -14.54 -28.68
CA ALA A 11 -53.44 -13.23 -28.69
C ALA A 11 -52.06 -13.33 -29.36
N SER A 12 -51.80 -12.48 -30.33
CA SER A 12 -50.51 -12.32 -31.00
C SER A 12 -49.47 -11.70 -30.04
N PRO A 13 -48.21 -12.13 -30.06
CA PRO A 13 -47.18 -11.52 -29.23
C PRO A 13 -46.81 -10.12 -29.73
N ARG A 14 -46.97 -9.12 -28.87
CA ARG A 14 -46.51 -7.76 -29.13
C ARG A 14 -44.98 -7.74 -29.29
N ARG A 15 -44.51 -7.33 -30.46
CA ARG A 15 -43.10 -7.03 -30.74
C ARG A 15 -42.63 -5.89 -29.81
N ARG A 16 -41.61 -6.13 -29.02
CA ARG A 16 -40.86 -5.09 -28.29
C ARG A 16 -40.12 -4.23 -29.32
N PRO A 17 -40.09 -2.89 -29.17
CA PRO A 17 -39.27 -2.05 -30.01
C PRO A 17 -37.80 -2.31 -29.73
N ALA A 18 -36.99 -2.53 -30.76
CA ALA A 18 -35.54 -2.60 -30.68
C ALA A 18 -35.01 -1.23 -30.28
N VAL A 19 -34.38 -1.14 -29.12
CA VAL A 19 -33.58 0.03 -28.71
C VAL A 19 -32.37 0.06 -29.63
N ALA A 20 -32.37 0.98 -30.57
CA ALA A 20 -31.21 1.27 -31.39
C ALA A 20 -30.09 1.84 -30.48
N ALA A 21 -29.08 1.03 -30.20
CA ALA A 21 -27.88 1.51 -29.56
C ALA A 21 -27.15 2.42 -30.55
N SER A 22 -27.30 3.72 -30.37
CA SER A 22 -26.48 4.74 -31.03
C SER A 22 -25.02 4.58 -30.51
N ARG A 23 -24.22 3.86 -31.29
CA ARG A 23 -22.76 3.92 -31.17
C ARG A 23 -22.27 5.26 -31.69
N ALA A 24 -22.30 6.29 -30.87
CA ALA A 24 -21.46 7.45 -31.08
C ALA A 24 -20.01 7.02 -30.84
N ALA A 25 -19.32 6.66 -31.93
CA ALA A 25 -17.86 6.55 -31.93
C ALA A 25 -17.28 7.96 -31.76
N GLY A 26 -17.20 8.43 -30.52
CA GLY A 26 -16.40 9.58 -30.17
C GLY A 26 -14.94 9.24 -30.52
N LYS A 27 -14.33 10.02 -31.43
CA LYS A 27 -12.88 9.98 -31.63
C LYS A 27 -12.24 10.10 -30.26
N ALA A 28 -11.55 9.04 -29.81
CA ALA A 28 -10.70 9.12 -28.63
C ALA A 28 -9.74 10.30 -28.85
N ALA A 29 -9.84 11.32 -28.03
CA ALA A 29 -8.85 12.39 -28.02
C ALA A 29 -7.48 11.74 -27.82
N ALA A 30 -6.47 12.17 -28.58
CA ALA A 30 -5.11 11.68 -28.40
C ALA A 30 -4.73 11.89 -26.92
N ILE A 31 -4.40 10.80 -26.22
CA ILE A 31 -3.99 10.86 -24.83
C ILE A 31 -2.64 11.61 -24.81
N ASP A 32 -2.58 12.74 -24.13
CA ASP A 32 -1.32 13.42 -23.82
C ASP A 32 -0.55 12.53 -22.84
N THR A 33 0.35 11.71 -23.37
CA THR A 33 1.17 10.79 -22.59
C THR A 33 2.22 11.50 -21.71
N SER A 34 2.33 12.84 -21.82
CA SER A 34 3.17 13.66 -20.93
C SER A 34 2.55 13.87 -19.53
N ARG A 35 1.27 13.54 -19.37
CA ARG A 35 0.54 13.68 -18.09
C ARG A 35 0.10 12.33 -17.55
N LEU A 36 0.09 12.23 -16.22
CA LEU A 36 -0.47 11.08 -15.54
C LEU A 36 -1.96 10.94 -15.90
N LEU A 37 -2.40 9.72 -16.22
CA LEU A 37 -3.81 9.42 -16.41
C LEU A 37 -4.57 9.70 -15.10
N ALA A 38 -5.59 10.55 -15.14
CA ALA A 38 -6.45 10.76 -13.98
C ALA A 38 -7.28 9.50 -13.71
N LEU A 39 -7.18 8.96 -12.52
CA LEU A 39 -7.96 7.81 -12.06
C LEU A 39 -9.29 8.32 -11.52
N ASP A 40 -10.37 8.18 -12.31
CA ASP A 40 -11.74 8.30 -11.80
C ASP A 40 -12.18 7.00 -11.11
N ASP A 41 -13.31 7.02 -10.39
CA ASP A 41 -13.82 5.85 -9.65
C ASP A 41 -14.03 4.63 -10.56
N ARG A 42 -14.43 4.82 -11.81
CA ARG A 42 -14.65 3.74 -12.78
C ARG A 42 -13.34 3.07 -13.18
N LEU A 43 -12.32 3.88 -13.48
CA LEU A 43 -11.00 3.36 -13.87
C LEU A 43 -10.29 2.75 -12.68
N TYR A 44 -10.44 3.34 -11.49
CA TYR A 44 -9.92 2.76 -10.26
C TYR A 44 -10.60 1.43 -9.92
N GLY A 45 -11.94 1.35 -10.06
CA GLY A 45 -12.68 0.09 -9.92
C GLY A 45 -12.18 -0.99 -10.89
N TYR A 46 -11.98 -0.67 -12.16
CA TYR A 46 -11.41 -1.58 -13.14
C TYR A 46 -10.01 -2.08 -12.73
N LEU A 47 -9.15 -1.17 -12.26
CA LEU A 47 -7.81 -1.54 -11.78
C LEU A 47 -7.90 -2.55 -10.63
N LEU A 48 -8.75 -2.30 -9.64
CA LEU A 48 -8.92 -3.21 -8.51
C LEU A 48 -9.47 -4.57 -8.96
N ASP A 49 -10.52 -4.59 -9.77
CA ASP A 49 -11.22 -5.81 -10.18
C ASP A 49 -10.35 -6.70 -11.09
N GLU A 50 -9.55 -6.10 -11.99
CA GLU A 50 -8.79 -6.83 -12.99
C GLU A 50 -7.37 -7.20 -12.53
N THR A 51 -6.81 -6.49 -11.55
CA THR A 51 -5.38 -6.65 -11.22
C THR A 51 -5.09 -7.09 -9.80
N VAL A 52 -5.96 -6.79 -8.84
CA VAL A 52 -5.71 -7.11 -7.42
C VAL A 52 -6.03 -8.57 -7.14
N ARG A 53 -5.01 -9.32 -6.69
CA ARG A 53 -5.10 -10.73 -6.29
C ARG A 53 -5.01 -10.87 -4.78
N GLU A 54 -5.94 -10.21 -4.07
CA GLU A 54 -5.96 -10.20 -2.62
C GLU A 54 -6.35 -11.58 -2.05
N PRO A 55 -5.54 -12.21 -1.18
CA PRO A 55 -5.95 -13.42 -0.47
C PRO A 55 -7.20 -13.18 0.38
N GLN A 56 -8.08 -14.18 0.48
CA GLN A 56 -9.35 -14.06 1.24
C GLN A 56 -9.13 -13.61 2.70
N LEU A 57 -8.04 -14.06 3.33
CA LEU A 57 -7.69 -13.65 4.69
C LEU A 57 -7.41 -12.14 4.78
N MET A 58 -6.67 -11.59 3.82
CA MET A 58 -6.40 -10.15 3.74
C MET A 58 -7.68 -9.35 3.45
N ALA A 59 -8.55 -9.85 2.56
CA ALA A 59 -9.84 -9.21 2.29
C ALA A 59 -10.72 -9.14 3.56
N ARG A 60 -10.70 -10.18 4.41
CA ARG A 60 -11.42 -10.17 5.70
C ARG A 60 -10.83 -9.17 6.68
N LEU A 61 -9.49 -9.12 6.81
CA LEU A 61 -8.82 -8.12 7.65
C LEU A 61 -9.18 -6.70 7.18
N ARG A 62 -9.10 -6.44 5.89
CA ARG A 62 -9.44 -5.15 5.29
C ARG A 62 -10.92 -4.77 5.56
N ALA A 63 -11.83 -5.73 5.42
CA ALA A 63 -13.26 -5.51 5.68
C ALA A 63 -13.54 -5.25 7.18
N GLU A 64 -12.81 -5.88 8.09
CA GLU A 64 -12.91 -5.61 9.53
C GLU A 64 -12.38 -4.22 9.87
N THR A 65 -11.19 -3.86 9.38
CA THR A 65 -10.57 -2.55 9.59
C THR A 65 -11.45 -1.41 9.06
N ARG A 66 -12.14 -1.59 7.93
CA ARG A 66 -13.08 -0.59 7.36
C ARG A 66 -14.22 -0.20 8.30
N ARG A 67 -14.52 -0.98 9.33
CA ARG A 67 -15.55 -0.69 10.33
C ARG A 67 -15.02 0.11 11.52
N MET A 68 -13.73 0.35 11.56
CA MET A 68 -13.08 1.09 12.64
C MET A 68 -13.09 2.61 12.35
N PRO A 69 -13.09 3.46 13.39
CA PRO A 69 -13.04 4.92 13.22
C PRO A 69 -11.84 5.39 12.39
N ASN A 70 -10.69 4.69 12.53
CA ASN A 70 -9.42 5.05 11.89
C ASN A 70 -9.15 4.21 10.60
N ALA A 71 -10.19 3.76 9.92
CA ALA A 71 -10.08 2.88 8.75
C ALA A 71 -9.21 3.47 7.62
N SER A 72 -9.14 4.80 7.52
CA SER A 72 -8.33 5.50 6.52
C SER A 72 -6.82 5.34 6.71
N MET A 73 -6.38 4.83 7.86
CA MET A 73 -4.95 4.55 8.11
C MET A 73 -4.46 3.28 7.40
N GLN A 74 -5.38 2.45 6.88
CA GLN A 74 -5.00 1.22 6.20
C GLN A 74 -4.62 1.50 4.75
N ILE A 75 -3.48 0.99 4.30
CA ILE A 75 -3.04 1.06 2.90
C ILE A 75 -4.05 0.39 1.96
N SER A 76 -4.02 0.77 0.69
CA SER A 76 -4.87 0.19 -0.34
C SER A 76 -4.41 -1.21 -0.77
N PRO A 77 -5.30 -2.05 -1.34
CA PRO A 77 -4.95 -3.41 -1.73
C PRO A 77 -3.94 -3.47 -2.88
N GLU A 78 -3.99 -2.55 -3.83
CA GLU A 78 -3.01 -2.45 -4.92
C GLU A 78 -1.63 -2.02 -4.40
N GLN A 79 -1.55 -1.15 -3.40
CA GLN A 79 -0.30 -0.79 -2.73
C GLN A 79 0.29 -1.99 -1.99
N ALA A 80 -0.54 -2.74 -1.26
CA ALA A 80 -0.12 -3.96 -0.57
C ALA A 80 0.42 -5.00 -1.57
N GLN A 81 -0.24 -5.17 -2.72
CA GLN A 81 0.20 -6.07 -3.79
C GLN A 81 1.54 -5.61 -4.40
N LEU A 82 1.71 -4.30 -4.64
CA LEU A 82 2.96 -3.73 -5.12
C LEU A 82 4.09 -4.01 -4.13
N MET A 83 3.89 -3.73 -2.83
CA MET A 83 4.89 -3.99 -1.79
C MET A 83 5.29 -5.47 -1.76
N GLY A 84 4.32 -6.39 -1.85
CA GLY A 84 4.61 -7.83 -1.94
C GLY A 84 5.41 -8.20 -3.18
N LEU A 85 5.18 -7.56 -4.33
CA LEU A 85 5.97 -7.75 -5.55
C LEU A 85 7.41 -7.23 -5.37
N LEU A 86 7.57 -6.03 -4.80
CA LEU A 86 8.89 -5.42 -4.54
C LEU A 86 9.73 -6.29 -3.59
N VAL A 87 9.14 -6.81 -2.50
CA VAL A 87 9.78 -7.74 -1.56
C VAL A 87 10.33 -8.97 -2.28
N LYS A 88 9.57 -9.53 -3.23
CA LYS A 88 10.01 -10.68 -4.05
C LYS A 88 11.10 -10.31 -5.04
N LEU A 89 10.98 -9.15 -5.70
CA LEU A 89 11.95 -8.68 -6.71
C LEU A 89 13.35 -8.44 -6.13
N ILE A 90 13.43 -7.95 -4.88
CA ILE A 90 14.70 -7.74 -4.21
C ILE A 90 15.16 -8.96 -3.39
N GLU A 91 14.43 -10.08 -3.49
CA GLU A 91 14.67 -11.34 -2.77
C GLU A 91 14.81 -11.12 -1.25
N ALA A 92 13.93 -10.25 -0.69
CA ALA A 92 14.00 -9.90 0.72
C ALA A 92 13.77 -11.12 1.62
N ARG A 93 14.56 -11.21 2.69
CA ARG A 93 14.42 -12.20 3.77
C ARG A 93 14.14 -11.56 5.11
N ARG A 94 14.61 -10.33 5.30
CA ARG A 94 14.40 -9.58 6.54
C ARG A 94 13.76 -8.23 6.24
N ALA A 95 12.57 -8.04 6.78
CA ALA A 95 11.80 -6.82 6.60
C ALA A 95 11.54 -6.12 7.93
N LEU A 96 11.32 -4.81 7.86
CA LEU A 96 11.02 -3.93 8.97
C LEU A 96 9.78 -3.10 8.61
N GLU A 97 8.86 -2.92 9.57
CA GLU A 97 7.68 -2.07 9.43
C GLU A 97 7.57 -1.11 10.60
N ILE A 98 7.35 0.17 10.31
CA ILE A 98 7.21 1.26 11.26
C ILE A 98 5.80 1.84 11.11
N GLY A 99 4.94 1.55 12.09
CA GLY A 99 3.50 1.71 12.01
C GLY A 99 2.83 0.46 11.45
N THR A 100 2.15 -0.27 12.32
CA THR A 100 1.56 -1.58 11.97
C THR A 100 0.04 -1.53 11.89
N PHE A 101 -0.58 -0.72 12.74
CA PHE A 101 -2.04 -0.62 12.84
C PHE A 101 -2.71 -2.00 13.01
N THR A 102 -3.64 -2.36 12.13
CA THR A 102 -4.32 -3.67 12.14
C THR A 102 -3.54 -4.77 11.41
N GLY A 103 -2.32 -4.47 10.90
CA GLY A 103 -1.39 -5.44 10.35
C GLY A 103 -1.63 -5.85 8.90
N TYR A 104 -2.35 -5.06 8.11
CA TYR A 104 -2.64 -5.38 6.72
C TYR A 104 -1.37 -5.32 5.84
N SER A 105 -0.57 -4.26 5.94
CA SER A 105 0.74 -4.11 5.28
C SER A 105 1.72 -5.19 5.73
N ALA A 106 1.82 -5.43 7.05
CA ALA A 106 2.65 -6.49 7.62
C ALA A 106 2.29 -7.86 7.05
N LEU A 107 0.99 -8.17 6.93
CA LEU A 107 0.52 -9.43 6.38
C LEU A 107 0.91 -9.57 4.90
N ALA A 108 0.77 -8.51 4.09
CA ALA A 108 1.18 -8.49 2.69
C ALA A 108 2.67 -8.77 2.52
N VAL A 109 3.51 -8.08 3.31
CA VAL A 109 4.97 -8.26 3.31
C VAL A 109 5.35 -9.67 3.77
N ALA A 110 4.80 -10.13 4.90
CA ALA A 110 5.15 -11.44 5.47
C ALA A 110 4.75 -12.62 4.57
N LEU A 111 3.62 -12.51 3.84
CA LEU A 111 3.20 -13.49 2.83
C LEU A 111 4.13 -13.50 1.60
N ALA A 112 4.78 -12.37 1.30
CA ALA A 112 5.70 -12.26 0.18
C ALA A 112 7.12 -12.75 0.50
N LEU A 113 7.53 -12.72 1.76
CA LEU A 113 8.82 -13.22 2.22
C LEU A 113 8.94 -14.75 2.06
N PRO A 114 10.15 -15.30 1.83
CA PRO A 114 10.36 -16.75 1.80
C PRO A 114 10.03 -17.40 3.18
N ALA A 115 9.96 -18.72 3.23
CA ALA A 115 9.52 -19.47 4.43
C ALA A 115 10.39 -19.18 5.68
N ASP A 116 11.67 -18.93 5.50
CA ASP A 116 12.64 -18.55 6.55
C ASP A 116 12.71 -17.02 6.78
N GLY A 117 11.95 -16.24 6.02
CA GLY A 117 11.91 -14.79 6.15
C GLY A 117 11.32 -14.32 7.47
N ARG A 118 11.73 -13.14 7.91
CA ARG A 118 11.31 -12.51 9.18
C ARG A 118 10.93 -11.06 8.98
N LEU A 119 9.91 -10.63 9.70
CA LEU A 119 9.43 -9.25 9.73
C LEU A 119 9.47 -8.74 11.17
N VAL A 120 10.07 -7.59 11.37
CA VAL A 120 9.96 -6.83 12.63
C VAL A 120 8.92 -5.73 12.40
N CYS A 121 7.90 -5.65 13.27
CA CYS A 121 6.86 -4.64 13.25
C CYS A 121 6.97 -3.75 14.49
N CYS A 122 6.87 -2.42 14.31
CA CYS A 122 6.88 -1.43 15.38
C CYS A 122 5.52 -0.75 15.45
N ASP A 123 4.90 -0.74 16.63
CA ASP A 123 3.67 -0.01 16.91
C ASP A 123 3.59 0.37 18.39
N VAL A 124 2.73 1.30 18.76
CA VAL A 124 2.48 1.70 20.16
C VAL A 124 1.11 1.25 20.65
N SER A 125 0.21 0.80 19.76
CA SER A 125 -1.16 0.45 20.10
C SER A 125 -1.34 -1.06 20.26
N GLU A 126 -1.48 -1.50 21.52
CA GLU A 126 -1.82 -2.89 21.80
C GLU A 126 -3.22 -3.25 21.22
N GLN A 127 -4.18 -2.32 21.30
CA GLN A 127 -5.54 -2.54 20.80
C GLN A 127 -5.58 -2.84 19.31
N TRP A 128 -4.85 -2.10 18.49
CA TRP A 128 -4.82 -2.30 17.04
C TRP A 128 -4.05 -3.56 16.68
N THR A 129 -2.92 -3.74 17.32
CA THR A 129 -2.03 -4.88 17.02
C THR A 129 -2.57 -6.22 17.52
N GLU A 130 -3.54 -6.25 18.44
CA GLU A 130 -4.24 -7.49 18.79
C GLU A 130 -5.06 -8.03 17.60
N ILE A 131 -5.64 -7.14 16.77
CA ILE A 131 -6.26 -7.53 15.50
C ILE A 131 -5.21 -8.13 14.58
N ALA A 132 -4.06 -7.46 14.42
CA ALA A 132 -2.95 -7.94 13.61
C ALA A 132 -2.49 -9.35 14.04
N ARG A 133 -2.21 -9.56 15.34
CA ARG A 133 -1.79 -10.85 15.91
C ARG A 133 -2.79 -11.97 15.60
N ARG A 134 -4.09 -11.69 15.62
CA ARG A 134 -5.12 -12.67 15.33
C ARG A 134 -5.05 -13.15 13.88
N TYR A 135 -4.92 -12.21 12.92
CA TYR A 135 -4.80 -12.54 11.50
C TYR A 135 -3.46 -13.18 11.16
N TRP A 136 -2.36 -12.77 11.80
CA TRP A 136 -1.06 -13.41 11.61
C TRP A 136 -1.03 -14.87 12.10
N ARG A 137 -1.70 -15.15 13.23
CA ARG A 137 -1.88 -16.54 13.71
C ARG A 137 -2.70 -17.37 12.73
N GLU A 138 -3.80 -16.82 12.21
CA GLU A 138 -4.64 -17.51 11.22
C GLU A 138 -3.88 -17.77 9.91
N ALA A 139 -2.98 -16.86 9.52
CA ALA A 139 -2.09 -17.02 8.36
C ALA A 139 -0.94 -18.02 8.60
N GLY A 140 -0.72 -18.51 9.82
CA GLY A 140 0.44 -19.32 10.18
C GLY A 140 1.76 -18.55 10.14
N LEU A 141 1.72 -17.23 10.36
CA LEU A 141 2.88 -16.33 10.28
C LEU A 141 3.33 -15.76 11.62
N ALA A 142 2.66 -16.13 12.73
CA ALA A 142 2.93 -15.56 14.05
C ALA A 142 4.40 -15.71 14.49
N ASP A 143 5.04 -16.83 14.18
CA ASP A 143 6.45 -17.11 14.52
C ASP A 143 7.46 -16.38 13.61
N ARG A 144 6.96 -15.72 12.56
CA ARG A 144 7.79 -15.01 11.57
C ARG A 144 7.70 -13.50 11.70
N ILE A 145 6.77 -13.00 12.54
CA ILE A 145 6.52 -11.57 12.76
C ILE A 145 6.83 -11.23 14.21
N ASP A 146 7.86 -10.43 14.44
CA ASP A 146 8.30 -9.93 15.73
C ASP A 146 7.70 -8.54 15.97
N LEU A 147 6.62 -8.47 16.75
CA LEU A 147 5.96 -7.21 17.09
C LEU A 147 6.60 -6.57 18.33
N ARG A 148 7.05 -5.35 18.16
CA ARG A 148 7.64 -4.49 19.20
C ARG A 148 6.67 -3.37 19.57
N LEU A 149 6.04 -3.47 20.76
CA LEU A 149 5.15 -2.45 21.31
C LEU A 149 5.96 -1.42 22.08
N ALA A 150 6.46 -0.42 21.35
CA ALA A 150 7.24 0.69 21.87
C ALA A 150 7.32 1.80 20.82
N PRO A 151 7.72 3.04 21.18
CA PRO A 151 8.05 4.07 20.20
C PRO A 151 9.03 3.51 19.16
N ALA A 152 8.71 3.70 17.87
CA ALA A 152 9.49 3.11 16.80
C ALA A 152 10.95 3.61 16.81
N ALA A 153 11.17 4.90 17.10
CA ALA A 153 12.51 5.49 17.23
C ALA A 153 13.41 4.72 18.22
N ASP A 154 12.84 4.32 19.37
CA ASP A 154 13.56 3.56 20.40
C ASP A 154 13.88 2.14 19.93
N THR A 155 12.91 1.51 19.27
CA THR A 155 13.08 0.16 18.71
C THR A 155 14.19 0.14 17.66
N LEU A 156 14.17 1.10 16.73
CA LEU A 156 15.19 1.22 15.69
C LEU A 156 16.57 1.52 16.27
N ALA A 157 16.66 2.40 17.27
CA ALA A 157 17.92 2.69 17.98
C ALA A 157 18.48 1.44 18.65
N LYS A 158 17.63 0.63 19.31
CA LYS A 158 18.03 -0.65 19.92
C LYS A 158 18.51 -1.66 18.87
N LEU A 159 17.85 -1.75 17.72
CA LEU A 159 18.29 -2.63 16.61
C LEU A 159 19.67 -2.21 16.09
N ILE A 160 19.91 -0.90 15.91
CA ILE A 160 21.22 -0.37 15.51
C ILE A 160 22.29 -0.70 16.56
N ALA A 161 22.01 -0.44 17.83
CA ALA A 161 22.94 -0.72 18.94
C ALA A 161 23.24 -2.22 19.09
N ALA A 162 22.31 -3.10 18.76
CA ALA A 162 22.49 -4.54 18.73
C ALA A 162 23.25 -5.06 17.50
N GLY A 163 23.75 -4.17 16.63
CA GLY A 163 24.55 -4.55 15.46
C GLY A 163 23.72 -4.97 14.24
N ALA A 164 22.43 -4.68 14.20
CA ALA A 164 21.57 -5.01 13.05
C ALA A 164 21.78 -4.08 11.83
N THR A 165 22.85 -3.28 11.81
CA THR A 165 23.22 -2.41 10.69
C THR A 165 23.32 -3.23 9.40
N ARG A 166 22.63 -2.74 8.33
CA ARG A 166 22.52 -3.44 7.03
C ARG A 166 21.94 -4.86 7.13
N GLY A 167 21.19 -5.11 8.19
CA GLY A 167 20.62 -6.43 8.47
C GLY A 167 19.21 -6.63 7.90
N PHE A 168 18.64 -5.63 7.25
CA PHE A 168 17.31 -5.69 6.63
C PHE A 168 17.40 -5.47 5.12
N ASP A 169 16.49 -6.09 4.38
CA ASP A 169 16.38 -5.98 2.93
C ASP A 169 15.32 -4.96 2.53
N PHE A 170 14.23 -4.89 3.31
CA PHE A 170 13.07 -4.04 3.06
C PHE A 170 12.65 -3.32 4.34
N ALA A 171 12.31 -2.04 4.23
CA ALA A 171 11.67 -1.29 5.31
C ALA A 171 10.43 -0.55 4.78
N PHE A 172 9.34 -0.54 5.57
CA PHE A 172 8.14 0.24 5.30
C PHE A 172 7.91 1.24 6.43
N ILE A 173 7.71 2.52 6.10
CA ILE A 173 7.49 3.62 7.03
C ILE A 173 6.09 4.18 6.81
N ASP A 174 5.21 3.98 7.79
CA ASP A 174 3.83 4.50 7.82
C ASP A 174 3.37 4.72 9.27
N ALA A 175 3.97 5.71 9.92
CA ALA A 175 3.70 6.07 11.31
C ALA A 175 3.42 7.57 11.47
N ASP A 176 3.77 8.15 12.60
CA ASP A 176 3.66 9.58 12.89
C ASP A 176 4.60 10.40 12.00
N LYS A 177 4.04 11.37 11.31
CA LYS A 177 4.71 12.07 10.20
C LYS A 177 5.84 12.99 10.67
N GLU A 178 5.73 13.52 11.86
CA GLU A 178 6.78 14.38 12.47
C GLU A 178 8.12 13.64 12.62
N ASN A 179 8.10 12.32 12.80
CA ASN A 179 9.29 11.50 12.98
C ASN A 179 9.79 10.83 11.69
N TYR A 180 9.18 11.07 10.53
CA TYR A 180 9.56 10.43 9.28
C TYR A 180 11.03 10.64 8.89
N ASP A 181 11.59 11.83 9.15
CA ASP A 181 13.01 12.09 8.89
C ASP A 181 13.92 11.20 9.76
N LEU A 182 13.61 11.06 11.03
CA LEU A 182 14.33 10.19 11.95
C LEU A 182 14.23 8.72 11.53
N TYR A 183 13.03 8.25 11.17
CA TYR A 183 12.82 6.88 10.69
C TYR A 183 13.59 6.60 9.41
N TYR A 184 13.60 7.53 8.46
CA TYR A 184 14.38 7.42 7.24
C TYR A 184 15.87 7.27 7.52
N GLU A 185 16.46 8.13 8.36
CA GLU A 185 17.89 8.05 8.72
C GLU A 185 18.25 6.77 9.45
N GLN A 186 17.36 6.27 10.31
CA GLN A 186 17.57 4.99 10.99
C GLN A 186 17.44 3.82 10.00
N CYS A 187 16.48 3.86 9.09
CA CYS A 187 16.31 2.84 8.04
C CYS A 187 17.51 2.80 7.09
N LEU A 188 18.12 3.93 6.75
CA LEU A 188 19.36 3.97 5.95
C LEU A 188 20.54 3.24 6.62
N LYS A 189 20.57 3.18 7.96
CA LYS A 189 21.57 2.40 8.69
C LYS A 189 21.22 0.91 8.74
N LEU A 190 19.93 0.58 8.83
CA LEU A 190 19.42 -0.77 9.03
C LEU A 190 19.27 -1.55 7.73
N VAL A 191 18.88 -0.89 6.63
CA VAL A 191 18.69 -1.51 5.33
C VAL A 191 20.02 -1.61 4.58
N ARG A 192 20.27 -2.77 3.97
CA ARG A 192 21.49 -3.00 3.20
C ARG A 192 21.52 -2.16 1.91
N PRO A 193 22.69 -1.91 1.32
CA PRO A 193 22.79 -1.45 -0.06
C PRO A 193 22.03 -2.39 -1.01
N GLY A 194 21.29 -1.82 -1.96
CA GLY A 194 20.44 -2.59 -2.87
C GLY A 194 19.12 -3.10 -2.26
N GLY A 195 18.89 -2.91 -0.96
CA GLY A 195 17.59 -3.08 -0.33
C GLY A 195 16.61 -1.95 -0.71
N LEU A 196 15.47 -1.86 -0.03
CA LEU A 196 14.45 -0.87 -0.35
C LEU A 196 13.80 -0.31 0.90
N ILE A 197 13.64 1.00 0.96
CA ILE A 197 12.86 1.73 1.93
C ILE A 197 11.64 2.29 1.21
N ALA A 198 10.45 1.89 1.64
CA ALA A 198 9.17 2.39 1.15
C ALA A 198 8.55 3.30 2.20
N ILE A 199 8.09 4.49 1.79
CA ILE A 199 7.55 5.52 2.69
C ILE A 199 6.17 5.90 2.19
N ASP A 200 5.16 5.71 3.04
CA ASP A 200 3.77 6.02 2.69
C ASP A 200 3.41 7.49 2.90
N ASN A 201 2.26 7.89 2.37
CA ASN A 201 1.68 9.23 2.46
C ASN A 201 2.59 10.36 1.94
N ALA A 202 3.47 10.07 1.00
CA ALA A 202 4.39 11.07 0.45
C ALA A 202 3.69 12.20 -0.33
N LEU A 203 2.40 12.02 -0.71
CA LEU A 203 1.58 13.05 -1.34
C LEU A 203 0.61 13.72 -0.37
N TRP A 204 0.31 13.11 0.77
CA TRP A 204 -0.50 13.67 1.86
C TRP A 204 -1.79 14.33 1.37
N HIS A 205 -2.64 13.56 0.68
CA HIS A 205 -3.90 14.01 0.07
C HIS A 205 -3.75 15.25 -0.83
N GLY A 206 -2.55 15.48 -1.38
CA GLY A 206 -2.22 16.62 -2.21
C GLY A 206 -1.75 17.86 -1.42
N ALA A 207 -1.83 17.86 -0.09
CA ALA A 207 -1.45 18.99 0.76
C ALA A 207 0.03 19.42 0.59
N VAL A 208 0.91 18.47 0.24
CA VAL A 208 2.33 18.77 -0.03
C VAL A 208 2.51 19.73 -1.21
N ALA A 209 1.57 19.82 -2.14
CA ALA A 209 1.60 20.70 -3.30
C ALA A 209 0.91 22.05 -3.05
N ASP A 210 0.11 22.18 -1.98
CA ASP A 210 -0.61 23.40 -1.65
C ASP A 210 0.24 24.29 -0.72
N PRO A 211 0.71 25.47 -1.17
CA PRO A 211 1.50 26.37 -0.33
C PRO A 211 0.73 26.92 0.87
N ALA A 212 -0.59 26.85 0.90
CA ALA A 212 -1.40 27.26 2.04
C ALA A 212 -1.43 26.22 3.18
N CYS A 213 -1.15 24.94 2.89
CA CYS A 213 -1.09 23.86 3.87
C CYS A 213 0.29 23.86 4.56
N ASN A 214 0.34 24.28 5.82
CA ASN A 214 1.58 24.40 6.59
C ASN A 214 1.45 23.81 8.01
N ASP A 215 0.57 22.85 8.21
CA ASP A 215 0.54 22.06 9.42
C ASP A 215 1.84 21.21 9.57
N ALA A 216 2.10 20.72 10.79
CA ALA A 216 3.35 20.04 11.13
C ALA A 216 3.60 18.82 10.24
N ASP A 217 2.57 17.97 10.01
CA ASP A 217 2.67 16.77 9.19
C ASP A 217 2.98 17.11 7.73
N THR A 218 2.24 18.06 7.13
CA THR A 218 2.47 18.50 5.75
C THR A 218 3.88 19.07 5.58
N ALA A 219 4.34 19.87 6.55
CA ALA A 219 5.69 20.45 6.52
C ALA A 219 6.78 19.37 6.61
N ALA A 220 6.60 18.37 7.50
CA ALA A 220 7.54 17.25 7.69
C ALA A 220 7.65 16.39 6.43
N ILE A 221 6.52 15.97 5.84
CA ILE A 221 6.51 15.17 4.61
C ILE A 221 7.15 15.95 3.45
N ARG A 222 6.79 17.21 3.29
CA ARG A 222 7.38 18.09 2.25
C ARG A 222 8.89 18.25 2.41
N ALA A 223 9.36 18.37 3.65
CA ALA A 223 10.79 18.48 3.94
C ALA A 223 11.51 17.16 3.62
N LEU A 224 10.94 16.01 4.02
CA LEU A 224 11.51 14.71 3.74
C LEU A 224 11.55 14.40 2.23
N ASN A 225 10.48 14.69 1.49
CA ASN A 225 10.46 14.50 0.02
C ASN A 225 11.60 15.26 -0.66
N ARG A 226 11.85 16.53 -0.24
CA ARG A 226 12.99 17.31 -0.75
C ARG A 226 14.33 16.72 -0.33
N LYS A 227 14.47 16.34 0.94
CA LYS A 227 15.69 15.71 1.45
C LYS A 227 16.04 14.45 0.64
N ILE A 228 15.09 13.54 0.45
CA ILE A 228 15.33 12.27 -0.27
C ILE A 228 15.65 12.53 -1.75
N ARG A 229 14.96 13.51 -2.38
CA ARG A 229 15.27 13.91 -3.77
C ARG A 229 16.74 14.29 -3.95
N ASP A 230 17.29 14.99 -2.97
CA ASP A 230 18.65 15.55 -3.03
C ASP A 230 19.70 14.62 -2.35
N ASP A 231 19.27 13.45 -1.81
CA ASP A 231 20.13 12.52 -1.09
C ASP A 231 20.89 11.60 -2.05
N ALA A 232 22.20 11.84 -2.20
CA ALA A 232 23.07 11.02 -3.06
C ALA A 232 23.23 9.57 -2.58
N ARG A 233 22.84 9.25 -1.34
CA ARG A 233 22.95 7.89 -0.77
C ARG A 233 21.92 6.92 -1.32
N VAL A 234 20.90 7.40 -2.06
CA VAL A 234 19.80 6.58 -2.56
C VAL A 234 19.49 6.83 -4.03
N ASP A 235 18.91 5.83 -4.70
CA ASP A 235 18.08 6.01 -5.89
C ASP A 235 16.63 6.12 -5.42
N MET A 236 15.85 7.07 -5.96
CA MET A 236 14.49 7.27 -5.47
C MET A 236 13.47 7.44 -6.59
N VAL A 237 12.23 7.10 -6.29
CA VAL A 237 11.05 7.44 -7.08
C VAL A 237 9.85 7.65 -6.14
N LEU A 238 9.01 8.64 -6.46
CA LEU A 238 7.71 8.83 -5.80
C LEU A 238 6.63 8.37 -6.78
N MET A 239 5.87 7.35 -6.38
CA MET A 239 4.80 6.75 -7.16
C MET A 239 3.45 7.25 -6.68
N PRO A 240 2.55 7.67 -7.59
CA PRO A 240 1.20 8.12 -7.23
C PRO A 240 0.25 6.92 -7.04
N ILE A 241 0.57 6.05 -6.07
CA ILE A 241 -0.24 4.92 -5.65
C ILE A 241 -0.67 5.15 -4.20
N GLY A 242 -1.91 4.81 -3.83
CA GLY A 242 -2.46 5.20 -2.54
C GLY A 242 -2.37 6.71 -2.32
N ASP A 243 -1.84 7.12 -1.19
CA ASP A 243 -1.56 8.53 -0.85
C ASP A 243 -0.09 8.95 -1.18
N GLY A 244 0.50 8.28 -2.18
CA GLY A 244 1.88 8.51 -2.61
C GLY A 244 2.88 7.62 -1.89
N LEU A 245 3.44 6.65 -2.61
CA LEU A 245 4.49 5.76 -2.11
C LEU A 245 5.85 6.21 -2.63
N LEU A 246 6.71 6.71 -1.73
CA LEU A 246 8.08 7.03 -2.04
C LEU A 246 8.96 5.81 -1.81
N LEU A 247 9.72 5.42 -2.84
CA LEU A 247 10.67 4.32 -2.79
C LEU A 247 12.09 4.90 -2.80
N ALA A 248 12.92 4.47 -1.85
CA ALA A 248 14.32 4.85 -1.75
C ALA A 248 15.19 3.58 -1.64
N ARG A 249 16.10 3.40 -2.58
CA ARG A 249 17.02 2.25 -2.64
C ARG A 249 18.42 2.69 -2.21
N PRO A 250 18.92 2.26 -1.03
CA PRO A 250 20.27 2.61 -0.61
C PRO A 250 21.32 2.15 -1.62
N ARG A 251 22.21 3.06 -1.99
CA ARG A 251 23.37 2.79 -2.87
C ARG A 251 24.52 2.16 -2.08
N ASP A 252 25.41 1.48 -2.77
CA ASP A 252 26.67 1.08 -2.17
C ASP A 252 27.50 2.35 -1.90
N PRO A 253 28.01 2.55 -0.66
CA PRO A 253 28.88 3.68 -0.33
C PRO A 253 30.09 3.82 -1.24
N ALA A 254 30.63 2.71 -1.78
CA ALA A 254 31.72 2.75 -2.73
C ALA A 254 31.31 3.37 -4.09
N ALA A 255 30.04 3.25 -4.47
CA ALA A 255 29.51 3.85 -5.69
C ALA A 255 29.13 5.34 -5.55
N VAL A 256 29.04 5.87 -4.33
CA VAL A 256 28.71 7.28 -4.06
C VAL A 256 29.98 8.14 -4.00
N ALA A 257 31.14 7.53 -3.79
CA ALA A 257 32.44 8.21 -3.66
C ALA A 257 33.17 8.36 -5.02
N SER A 258 32.62 7.81 -6.08
CA SER A 258 33.13 7.91 -7.46
C SER A 258 32.41 8.97 -8.26
#